data_29ff42b9f7b451359796d59c378b2d4a
#
_entry.id   29ff42b9f7b451359796d59c378b2d4a
#
_cell.length_a   1.000
_cell.length_b   1.000
_cell.length_c   1.000
_cell.angle_alpha   90.00
_cell.angle_beta   90.00
_cell.angle_gamma   90.00
#
_symmetry.space_group_name_H-M   'P 1'
#
loop_
_entity.id
_entity.type
_entity.pdbx_description
1 polymer ?
#
loop_
_entity_poly.entity_id
_entity_poly.type
_entity_poly.pdbx_seq_one_letter_code
_entity_poly.pdbx_strand_id
1 'polypeptide(L)'
;MDSFIAKKRMAESNRMVNAARGRGLRFGLLLAAIILSLQLPLFSLYARQESAVARSAEPDKFYREYVGLTDDQIASIHSGKAIAKIIDSPTPDDVFVFGSVYINSTPESYLKFASDIDQLRKLPGYLAIRKFSDPPRLSDLEGFTLTDEDIKQLKNCKPGNCEVQLPAESMDEFQKQVNWSAPDAADQVNRLGQQMALEALQQYIAGGNGALGTYRDKKHPTAVADAFASLLNRSKALPVYLPELDRYLLDYPAAPSGKIQTQFFWEKINFGLKPTLRIVQAIVFHGMGPTEPAYAVAVKQLYASHYFETALDLTVCVRAADSPDPHGFYLITIKGSQQAGLTGFKGSIVRKVAVDKTRSSLERALASIKQKLESGTQTQ
;
A
#
# COMPACT_ATOMS: atom_id res chain seq x y z
N MET A 1 -27.93 -25.69 -50.78
CA MET A 1 -29.37 -25.42 -50.96
C MET A 1 -29.86 -24.44 -49.87
N ASP A 2 -28.94 -23.73 -49.20
CA ASP A 2 -29.26 -22.81 -48.07
C ASP A 2 -28.95 -21.33 -48.31
N SER A 3 -28.60 -20.97 -49.55
CA SER A 3 -28.27 -19.56 -49.89
C SER A 3 -29.44 -18.81 -50.59
N PHE A 4 -30.58 -19.45 -50.81
CA PHE A 4 -31.69 -18.85 -51.56
C PHE A 4 -32.89 -18.41 -50.70
N ILE A 5 -32.91 -18.79 -49.43
CA ILE A 5 -34.02 -18.47 -48.49
C ILE A 5 -33.76 -17.18 -47.72
N ALA A 6 -32.51 -16.75 -47.57
CA ALA A 6 -32.15 -15.52 -46.84
C ALA A 6 -32.43 -14.22 -47.62
N LYS A 7 -32.47 -14.27 -48.95
CA LYS A 7 -32.73 -13.07 -49.80
C LYS A 7 -34.22 -12.71 -49.99
N LYS A 8 -35.12 -13.60 -49.68
CA LYS A 8 -36.58 -13.35 -49.87
C LYS A 8 -37.24 -12.69 -48.65
N ARG A 9 -36.63 -12.76 -47.45
CA ARG A 9 -37.16 -12.11 -46.24
C ARG A 9 -36.73 -10.64 -46.05
N MET A 10 -35.75 -10.16 -46.79
CA MET A 10 -35.32 -8.74 -46.73
C MET A 10 -36.10 -7.82 -47.70
N ALA A 11 -36.81 -8.36 -48.66
CA ALA A 11 -37.55 -7.56 -49.64
C ALA A 11 -39.00 -7.25 -49.24
N GLU A 12 -39.57 -7.93 -48.25
CA GLU A 12 -40.97 -7.69 -47.81
C GLU A 12 -41.07 -6.75 -46.62
N SER A 13 -39.94 -6.45 -45.90
CA SER A 13 -39.92 -5.49 -44.77
C SER A 13 -39.88 -4.01 -45.22
N ASN A 14 -39.53 -3.73 -46.47
CA ASN A 14 -39.39 -2.34 -46.95
C ASN A 14 -40.62 -1.77 -47.71
N ARG A 15 -41.75 -2.47 -47.74
CA ARG A 15 -42.97 -1.98 -48.43
C ARG A 15 -44.09 -1.49 -47.52
N MET A 16 -43.94 -1.53 -46.19
CA MET A 16 -45.00 -1.09 -45.26
C MET A 16 -44.70 0.22 -44.50
N VAL A 17 -43.65 0.97 -44.86
CA VAL A 17 -43.28 2.22 -44.15
C VAL A 17 -43.65 3.49 -44.95
N ASN A 18 -44.22 3.39 -46.16
CA ASN A 18 -44.45 4.58 -47.02
C ASN A 18 -45.91 4.95 -47.28
N ALA A 19 -46.87 4.63 -46.40
CA ALA A 19 -48.26 5.01 -46.59
C ALA A 19 -48.89 5.60 -45.30
N ALA A 20 -48.29 6.61 -44.70
CA ALA A 20 -48.95 7.46 -43.69
C ALA A 20 -48.25 8.83 -43.57
N ARG A 21 -48.25 9.57 -44.69
CA ARG A 21 -47.95 11.00 -44.68
C ARG A 21 -49.20 11.74 -45.10
N GLY A 22 -49.77 12.49 -44.15
CA GLY A 22 -50.76 13.51 -44.52
C GLY A 22 -51.75 13.82 -43.41
N ARG A 23 -51.63 14.99 -42.81
CA ARG A 23 -52.58 15.70 -41.93
C ARG A 23 -52.49 15.42 -40.42
N GLY A 24 -51.81 16.33 -39.71
CA GLY A 24 -51.85 16.41 -38.25
C GLY A 24 -50.69 17.20 -37.64
N LEU A 25 -50.17 18.18 -38.40
CA LEU A 25 -49.05 18.98 -37.90
C LEU A 25 -49.51 20.44 -37.72
N ARG A 26 -50.01 20.83 -36.51
CA ARG A 26 -50.03 22.23 -36.05
C ARG A 26 -50.44 22.48 -34.59
N PHE A 27 -50.80 21.45 -33.81
CA PHE A 27 -51.20 21.68 -32.40
C PHE A 27 -50.35 20.97 -31.34
N GLY A 28 -49.28 20.25 -31.71
CA GLY A 28 -48.44 19.48 -30.77
C GLY A 28 -47.13 20.19 -30.34
N LEU A 29 -46.72 21.26 -31.00
CA LEU A 29 -45.40 21.89 -30.78
C LEU A 29 -45.31 22.94 -29.67
N LEU A 30 -46.45 23.38 -29.11
CA LEU A 30 -46.44 24.37 -28.02
C LEU A 30 -46.54 23.75 -26.63
N LEU A 31 -46.94 22.49 -26.49
CA LEU A 31 -46.99 21.81 -25.19
C LEU A 31 -45.67 21.06 -24.87
N ALA A 32 -44.89 20.67 -25.90
CA ALA A 32 -43.61 19.99 -25.68
C ALA A 32 -42.47 20.95 -25.24
N ALA A 33 -42.56 22.23 -25.59
CA ALA A 33 -41.55 23.24 -25.21
C ALA A 33 -41.65 23.68 -23.75
N ILE A 34 -42.84 23.58 -23.13
CA ILE A 34 -43.06 23.98 -21.73
C ILE A 34 -42.65 22.87 -20.75
N ILE A 35 -42.73 21.60 -21.17
CA ILE A 35 -42.32 20.47 -20.31
C ILE A 35 -40.79 20.30 -20.31
N LEU A 36 -40.11 20.71 -21.37
CA LEU A 36 -38.64 20.59 -21.46
C LEU A 36 -37.91 21.70 -20.69
N SER A 37 -38.56 22.85 -20.45
CA SER A 37 -37.96 23.96 -19.70
C SER A 37 -38.08 23.85 -18.17
N LEU A 38 -38.91 22.94 -17.64
CA LEU A 38 -39.04 22.69 -16.21
C LEU A 38 -38.15 21.56 -15.67
N GLN A 39 -37.51 20.76 -16.54
CA GLN A 39 -36.64 19.65 -16.08
C GLN A 39 -35.16 20.03 -15.95
N LEU A 40 -34.71 21.13 -16.54
CA LEU A 40 -33.32 21.56 -16.48
C LEU A 40 -32.82 22.03 -15.09
N PRO A 41 -33.61 22.65 -14.20
CA PRO A 41 -33.10 23.03 -12.89
C PRO A 41 -33.07 21.89 -11.87
N LEU A 42 -33.85 20.82 -12.07
CA LEU A 42 -33.84 19.66 -11.17
C LEU A 42 -32.64 18.76 -11.35
N PHE A 43 -32.16 18.56 -12.58
CA PHE A 43 -30.97 17.76 -12.86
C PHE A 43 -29.69 18.47 -12.37
N SER A 44 -29.61 19.79 -12.46
CA SER A 44 -28.44 20.53 -11.95
C SER A 44 -28.44 20.64 -10.43
N LEU A 45 -29.59 20.58 -9.77
CA LEU A 45 -29.72 20.52 -8.32
C LEU A 45 -29.36 19.12 -7.78
N TYR A 46 -29.80 18.05 -8.46
CA TYR A 46 -29.42 16.68 -8.08
C TYR A 46 -27.93 16.42 -8.26
N ALA A 47 -27.35 16.81 -9.41
CA ALA A 47 -25.90 16.68 -9.64
C ALA A 47 -25.06 17.55 -8.69
N ARG A 48 -25.60 18.71 -8.27
CA ARG A 48 -24.94 19.59 -7.29
C ARG A 48 -25.08 19.05 -5.86
N GLN A 49 -26.16 18.33 -5.54
CA GLN A 49 -26.40 17.73 -4.25
C GLN A 49 -25.60 16.43 -4.09
N GLU A 50 -25.47 15.59 -5.13
CA GLU A 50 -24.54 14.45 -5.12
C GLU A 50 -23.08 14.90 -5.02
N SER A 51 -22.70 15.95 -5.73
CA SER A 51 -21.35 16.53 -5.61
C SER A 51 -21.10 17.14 -4.21
N ALA A 52 -22.12 17.72 -3.57
CA ALA A 52 -22.00 18.27 -2.21
C ALA A 52 -21.95 17.15 -1.15
N VAL A 53 -22.74 16.09 -1.31
CA VAL A 53 -22.73 14.93 -0.40
C VAL A 53 -21.45 14.13 -0.56
N ALA A 54 -20.94 13.95 -1.79
CA ALA A 54 -19.65 13.30 -2.03
C ALA A 54 -18.46 14.15 -1.50
N ARG A 55 -18.59 15.48 -1.46
CA ARG A 55 -17.55 16.38 -0.95
C ARG A 55 -17.49 16.48 0.57
N SER A 56 -18.57 16.14 1.28
CA SER A 56 -18.63 16.22 2.75
C SER A 56 -18.19 14.93 3.47
N ALA A 57 -17.76 13.90 2.74
CA ALA A 57 -17.50 12.57 3.28
C ALA A 57 -16.04 12.30 3.70
N GLU A 58 -15.15 13.22 3.52
CA GLU A 58 -13.74 12.91 3.52
C GLU A 58 -12.89 13.80 4.35
N PRO A 59 -11.82 13.40 4.86
CA PRO A 59 -11.44 12.13 5.44
C PRO A 59 -12.01 11.94 6.84
N ASP A 60 -12.83 12.91 7.34
CA ASP A 60 -13.36 12.97 8.71
C ASP A 60 -14.18 11.74 9.10
N LYS A 61 -14.99 11.24 8.17
CA LYS A 61 -15.75 10.00 8.38
C LYS A 61 -14.80 8.83 8.64
N PHE A 62 -13.74 8.72 7.84
CA PHE A 62 -12.71 7.70 8.03
C PHE A 62 -12.02 7.87 9.40
N TYR A 63 -11.67 9.09 9.79
CA TYR A 63 -11.02 9.38 11.06
C TYR A 63 -11.89 8.99 12.25
N ARG A 64 -13.21 9.27 12.19
CA ARG A 64 -14.15 8.92 13.28
C ARG A 64 -14.46 7.43 13.31
N GLU A 65 -14.84 6.85 12.18
CA GLU A 65 -15.41 5.49 12.14
C GLU A 65 -14.34 4.38 12.18
N TYR A 66 -13.21 4.57 11.51
CA TYR A 66 -12.17 3.54 11.41
C TYR A 66 -11.00 3.76 12.36
N VAL A 67 -10.65 5.02 12.65
CA VAL A 67 -9.53 5.34 13.53
C VAL A 67 -10.01 5.69 14.95
N GLY A 68 -11.25 6.16 15.10
CA GLY A 68 -11.80 6.61 16.37
C GLY A 68 -11.13 7.87 16.90
N LEU A 69 -10.80 8.84 16.03
CA LEU A 69 -10.29 10.14 16.46
C LEU A 69 -11.38 10.97 17.10
N THR A 70 -10.98 11.83 18.07
CA THR A 70 -11.85 12.87 18.62
C THR A 70 -11.90 14.07 17.67
N ASP A 71 -12.94 14.92 17.83
CA ASP A 71 -13.05 16.14 17.03
C ASP A 71 -11.86 17.09 17.21
N ASP A 72 -11.27 17.18 18.42
CA ASP A 72 -10.06 17.96 18.68
C ASP A 72 -8.84 17.42 17.92
N GLN A 73 -8.72 16.09 17.81
CA GLN A 73 -7.65 15.47 17.03
C GLN A 73 -7.84 15.75 15.53
N ILE A 74 -9.07 15.66 15.04
CA ILE A 74 -9.44 15.98 13.65
C ILE A 74 -9.15 17.45 13.36
N ALA A 75 -9.59 18.37 14.20
CA ALA A 75 -9.30 19.80 14.07
C ALA A 75 -7.78 20.08 14.09
N SER A 76 -7.03 19.35 14.90
CA SER A 76 -5.55 19.43 14.90
C SER A 76 -4.95 19.01 13.57
N ILE A 77 -5.45 17.93 12.93
CA ILE A 77 -5.01 17.51 11.60
C ILE A 77 -5.32 18.60 10.57
N HIS A 78 -6.53 19.14 10.56
CA HIS A 78 -6.93 20.23 9.65
C HIS A 78 -6.06 21.49 9.81
N SER A 79 -5.59 21.78 11.03
CA SER A 79 -4.66 22.89 11.28
C SER A 79 -3.22 22.58 10.87
N GLY A 80 -2.95 21.41 10.32
CA GLY A 80 -1.62 20.98 9.86
C GLY A 80 -0.72 20.40 10.95
N LYS A 81 -1.28 20.02 12.12
CA LYS A 81 -0.55 19.28 13.14
C LYS A 81 -0.56 17.80 12.80
N ALA A 82 0.60 17.17 12.81
CA ALA A 82 0.69 15.72 12.66
C ALA A 82 0.12 15.02 13.90
N ILE A 83 -0.79 14.07 13.68
CA ILE A 83 -1.39 13.23 14.72
C ILE A 83 -1.08 11.78 14.39
N ALA A 84 -0.65 11.00 15.39
CA ALA A 84 -0.53 9.56 15.28
C ALA A 84 -1.25 8.85 16.42
N LYS A 85 -1.92 7.72 16.09
CA LYS A 85 -2.71 6.92 17.01
C LYS A 85 -2.48 5.43 16.78
N ILE A 86 -2.48 4.66 17.84
CA ILE A 86 -2.51 3.21 17.77
C ILE A 86 -3.95 2.80 17.52
N ILE A 87 -4.17 1.93 16.55
CA ILE A 87 -5.47 1.32 16.26
C ILE A 87 -5.53 -0.02 17.00
N ASP A 88 -6.60 -0.25 17.74
CA ASP A 88 -6.79 -1.52 18.44
C ASP A 88 -6.94 -2.68 17.45
N SER A 89 -6.26 -3.78 17.77
CA SER A 89 -6.41 -5.04 17.06
C SER A 89 -6.93 -6.13 17.98
N PRO A 90 -7.86 -6.99 17.51
CA PRO A 90 -8.31 -8.15 18.26
C PRO A 90 -7.21 -9.21 18.41
N THR A 91 -6.15 -9.13 17.60
CA THR A 91 -5.02 -10.07 17.60
C THR A 91 -3.83 -9.44 18.32
N PRO A 92 -3.34 -10.03 19.43
CA PRO A 92 -2.28 -9.41 20.24
C PRO A 92 -0.92 -9.29 19.52
N ASP A 93 -0.69 -10.11 18.50
CA ASP A 93 0.53 -10.07 17.70
C ASP A 93 0.49 -9.00 16.58
N ASP A 94 -0.66 -8.39 16.35
CA ASP A 94 -0.80 -7.32 15.39
C ASP A 94 -0.51 -5.95 16.02
N VAL A 95 0.12 -5.10 15.23
CA VAL A 95 0.32 -3.68 15.53
C VAL A 95 -0.17 -2.85 14.35
N PHE A 96 -1.16 -1.99 14.61
CA PHE A 96 -1.62 -1.01 13.65
C PHE A 96 -1.40 0.40 14.19
N VAL A 97 -0.70 1.23 13.42
CA VAL A 97 -0.45 2.62 13.77
C VAL A 97 -0.94 3.52 12.63
N PHE A 98 -1.86 4.39 12.97
CA PHE A 98 -2.36 5.43 12.10
C PHE A 98 -1.56 6.72 12.30
N GLY A 99 -1.40 7.50 11.23
CA GLY A 99 -0.94 8.87 11.29
C GLY A 99 -1.55 9.72 10.18
N SER A 100 -1.79 10.99 10.45
CA SER A 100 -2.25 11.93 9.43
C SER A 100 -1.80 13.35 9.69
N VAL A 101 -1.68 14.12 8.60
CA VAL A 101 -1.35 15.54 8.62
C VAL A 101 -1.91 16.22 7.37
N TYR A 102 -2.44 17.44 7.50
CA TYR A 102 -2.71 18.31 6.37
C TYR A 102 -1.42 18.98 5.88
N ILE A 103 -1.21 18.98 4.57
CA ILE A 103 -0.04 19.54 3.91
C ILE A 103 -0.50 20.56 2.87
N ASN A 104 0.00 21.79 2.97
CA ASN A 104 -0.22 22.84 1.99
C ASN A 104 0.77 22.69 0.82
N SER A 105 0.52 21.69 -0.01
CA SER A 105 1.29 21.34 -1.20
C SER A 105 0.46 20.41 -2.07
N THR A 106 1.00 19.91 -3.19
CA THR A 106 0.27 19.01 -4.08
C THR A 106 0.53 17.52 -3.76
N PRO A 107 -0.42 16.61 -4.00
CA PRO A 107 -0.18 15.16 -3.87
C PRO A 107 0.98 14.67 -4.74
N GLU A 108 1.22 15.31 -5.89
CA GLU A 108 2.31 15.02 -6.82
C GLU A 108 3.68 15.28 -6.18
N SER A 109 3.78 16.31 -5.32
CA SER A 109 5.00 16.63 -4.57
C SER A 109 5.37 15.50 -3.60
N TYR A 110 4.36 14.89 -2.94
CA TYR A 110 4.58 13.73 -2.10
C TYR A 110 5.00 12.51 -2.92
N LEU A 111 4.35 12.23 -4.05
CA LEU A 111 4.73 11.10 -4.90
C LEU A 111 6.17 11.24 -5.40
N LYS A 112 6.58 12.44 -5.82
CA LYS A 112 7.96 12.74 -6.18
C LYS A 112 8.93 12.47 -5.03
N PHE A 113 8.60 12.96 -3.82
CA PHE A 113 9.39 12.72 -2.62
C PHE A 113 9.49 11.23 -2.28
N ALA A 114 8.37 10.49 -2.30
CA ALA A 114 8.31 9.07 -1.96
C ALA A 114 9.01 8.17 -3.00
N SER A 115 9.21 8.67 -4.23
CA SER A 115 9.93 7.97 -5.30
C SER A 115 11.44 8.28 -5.32
N ASP A 116 11.88 9.27 -4.55
CA ASP A 116 13.28 9.71 -4.49
C ASP A 116 14.03 8.95 -3.38
N ILE A 117 14.82 7.93 -3.80
CA ILE A 117 15.61 7.10 -2.88
C ILE A 117 16.60 7.93 -2.05
N ASP A 118 17.17 8.99 -2.63
CA ASP A 118 18.14 9.82 -1.92
C ASP A 118 17.49 10.66 -0.82
N GLN A 119 16.21 11.02 -1.00
CA GLN A 119 15.42 11.63 0.06
C GLN A 119 15.03 10.60 1.13
N LEU A 120 14.62 9.39 0.72
CA LEU A 120 14.28 8.32 1.66
C LEU A 120 15.47 7.93 2.54
N ARG A 121 16.68 7.85 2.00
CA ARG A 121 17.92 7.59 2.77
C ARG A 121 18.18 8.61 3.89
N LYS A 122 17.69 9.83 3.76
CA LYS A 122 17.86 10.89 4.77
C LYS A 122 16.84 10.79 5.90
N LEU A 123 15.82 9.93 5.76
CA LEU A 123 14.85 9.73 6.83
C LEU A 123 15.47 8.95 8.00
N PRO A 124 15.16 9.31 9.23
CA PRO A 124 15.63 8.59 10.40
C PRO A 124 15.24 7.12 10.36
N GLY A 125 16.21 6.25 10.63
CA GLY A 125 15.98 4.81 10.67
C GLY A 125 16.46 4.05 9.43
N TYR A 126 16.57 4.66 8.25
CA TYR A 126 17.19 4.02 7.10
C TYR A 126 18.71 3.96 7.24
N LEU A 127 19.26 2.75 7.28
CA LEU A 127 20.70 2.52 7.23
C LEU A 127 21.16 2.29 5.79
N ALA A 128 20.31 1.66 4.96
CA ALA A 128 20.48 1.51 3.53
C ALA A 128 19.12 1.30 2.86
N ILE A 129 19.00 1.71 1.62
CA ILE A 129 17.87 1.40 0.72
C ILE A 129 18.38 1.37 -0.71
N ARG A 130 17.92 0.39 -1.50
CA ARG A 130 18.25 0.30 -2.92
C ARG A 130 17.08 -0.31 -3.70
N LYS A 131 16.85 0.23 -4.89
CA LYS A 131 15.87 -0.27 -5.84
C LYS A 131 16.45 -1.43 -6.64
N PHE A 132 15.65 -2.47 -6.88
CA PHE A 132 15.99 -3.51 -7.85
C PHE A 132 15.79 -3.03 -9.28
N SER A 133 16.64 -3.49 -10.17
CA SER A 133 16.45 -3.34 -11.62
C SER A 133 15.28 -4.21 -12.11
N ASP A 134 14.81 -3.96 -13.31
CA ASP A 134 13.82 -4.81 -13.99
C ASP A 134 14.43 -5.39 -15.27
N PRO A 135 14.71 -6.71 -15.32
CA PRO A 135 14.57 -7.71 -14.25
C PRO A 135 15.62 -7.55 -13.12
N PRO A 136 15.33 -8.04 -11.89
CA PRO A 136 16.27 -8.00 -10.77
C PRO A 136 17.55 -8.76 -11.01
N ARG A 137 18.69 -8.21 -10.55
CA ARG A 137 20.04 -8.76 -10.72
C ARG A 137 20.77 -8.84 -9.39
N LEU A 138 21.77 -9.71 -9.32
CA LEU A 138 22.59 -9.87 -8.11
C LEU A 138 23.32 -8.57 -7.71
N SER A 139 23.73 -7.76 -8.69
CA SER A 139 24.35 -6.44 -8.46
C SER A 139 23.45 -5.46 -7.71
N ASP A 140 22.13 -5.64 -7.76
CA ASP A 140 21.18 -4.79 -7.02
C ASP A 140 21.27 -5.02 -5.51
N LEU A 141 21.77 -6.19 -5.09
CA LEU A 141 21.93 -6.60 -3.70
C LEU A 141 23.29 -6.23 -3.09
N GLU A 142 24.10 -5.42 -3.78
CA GLU A 142 25.31 -4.86 -3.20
C GLU A 142 24.98 -4.06 -1.92
N GLY A 143 25.61 -4.42 -0.80
CA GLY A 143 25.32 -3.85 0.51
C GLY A 143 24.16 -4.49 1.28
N PHE A 144 23.46 -5.48 0.69
CA PHE A 144 22.51 -6.33 1.40
C PHE A 144 23.29 -7.32 2.26
N THR A 145 23.64 -6.91 3.48
CA THR A 145 24.51 -7.66 4.39
C THR A 145 23.90 -7.81 5.76
N LEU A 146 24.03 -8.99 6.33
CA LEU A 146 23.70 -9.27 7.72
C LEU A 146 24.69 -8.58 8.67
N THR A 147 24.31 -8.42 9.94
CA THR A 147 25.23 -7.96 10.96
C THR A 147 26.18 -9.11 11.39
N ASP A 148 27.33 -8.76 11.95
CA ASP A 148 28.27 -9.76 12.49
C ASP A 148 27.64 -10.66 13.54
N GLU A 149 26.69 -10.09 14.32
CA GLU A 149 25.94 -10.85 15.32
C GLU A 149 25.02 -11.88 14.64
N ASP A 150 24.30 -11.48 13.59
CA ASP A 150 23.42 -12.38 12.84
C ASP A 150 24.21 -13.50 12.17
N ILE A 151 25.38 -13.18 11.62
CA ILE A 151 26.28 -14.18 11.03
C ILE A 151 26.73 -15.20 12.07
N LYS A 152 27.10 -14.76 13.28
CA LYS A 152 27.44 -15.66 14.39
C LYS A 152 26.28 -16.58 14.78
N GLN A 153 25.05 -16.03 14.80
CA GLN A 153 23.86 -16.80 15.14
C GLN A 153 23.53 -17.84 14.04
N LEU A 154 23.69 -17.48 12.76
CA LEU A 154 23.44 -18.35 11.63
C LEU A 154 24.27 -19.65 11.68
N LYS A 155 25.47 -19.61 12.23
CA LYS A 155 26.33 -20.80 12.39
C LYS A 155 25.63 -21.94 13.14
N ASN A 156 24.71 -21.63 14.04
CA ASN A 156 24.03 -22.62 14.88
C ASN A 156 22.51 -22.65 14.61
N CYS A 157 22.04 -21.96 13.57
CA CYS A 157 20.63 -21.92 13.23
C CYS A 157 20.13 -23.31 12.77
N LYS A 158 18.95 -23.64 13.26
CA LYS A 158 18.18 -24.82 12.88
C LYS A 158 16.68 -24.51 12.98
N PRO A 159 15.84 -25.25 12.29
CA PRO A 159 14.40 -25.09 12.40
C PRO A 159 13.92 -25.11 13.86
N GLY A 160 13.11 -24.11 14.22
CA GLY A 160 12.59 -23.90 15.57
C GLY A 160 13.53 -23.15 16.53
N ASN A 161 14.76 -22.87 16.13
CA ASN A 161 15.75 -22.14 16.95
C ASN A 161 16.74 -21.37 16.09
N CYS A 162 16.32 -20.20 15.60
CA CYS A 162 17.17 -19.26 14.89
C CYS A 162 16.72 -17.82 15.23
N GLU A 163 17.67 -16.89 15.34
CA GLU A 163 17.33 -15.49 15.58
C GLU A 163 17.04 -14.73 14.27
N VAL A 164 17.58 -15.21 13.15
CA VAL A 164 17.29 -14.68 11.83
C VAL A 164 16.07 -15.41 11.25
N GLN A 165 15.07 -14.67 10.81
CA GLN A 165 13.88 -15.25 10.17
C GLN A 165 14.26 -15.83 8.81
N LEU A 166 14.17 -17.14 8.67
CA LEU A 166 14.54 -17.89 7.46
C LEU A 166 13.63 -19.11 7.28
N PRO A 167 13.43 -19.54 6.03
CA PRO A 167 12.96 -20.88 5.71
C PRO A 167 13.95 -21.96 6.17
N ALA A 168 13.47 -23.17 6.39
CA ALA A 168 14.32 -24.30 6.79
C ALA A 168 15.40 -24.61 5.75
N GLU A 169 15.03 -24.56 4.47
CA GLU A 169 15.90 -24.79 3.33
C GLU A 169 17.06 -23.80 3.31
N SER A 170 16.79 -22.52 3.59
CA SER A 170 17.84 -21.50 3.68
C SER A 170 18.79 -21.74 4.84
N MET A 171 18.29 -22.21 5.99
CA MET A 171 19.18 -22.57 7.11
C MET A 171 20.09 -23.72 6.73
N ASP A 172 19.56 -24.76 6.05
CA ASP A 172 20.32 -25.91 5.58
C ASP A 172 21.39 -25.53 4.56
N GLU A 173 21.06 -24.60 3.64
CA GLU A 173 22.00 -24.10 2.65
C GLU A 173 23.19 -23.38 3.31
N PHE A 174 22.95 -22.52 4.31
CA PHE A 174 24.03 -21.90 5.08
C PHE A 174 24.91 -22.94 5.76
N GLN A 175 24.34 -23.99 6.34
CA GLN A 175 25.11 -25.05 7.02
C GLN A 175 25.96 -25.84 6.03
N LYS A 176 25.49 -26.10 4.81
CA LYS A 176 26.16 -26.94 3.80
C LYS A 176 27.19 -26.17 3.01
N GLN A 177 26.94 -24.90 2.66
CA GLN A 177 27.74 -24.16 1.67
C GLN A 177 28.77 -23.22 2.29
N VAL A 178 28.60 -22.81 3.55
CA VAL A 178 29.52 -21.89 4.23
C VAL A 178 30.64 -22.68 4.93
N ASN A 179 31.88 -22.36 4.60
CA ASN A 179 33.02 -22.84 5.40
C ASN A 179 33.18 -21.96 6.65
N TRP A 180 32.50 -22.35 7.73
CA TRP A 180 32.46 -21.60 9.00
C TRP A 180 33.84 -21.47 9.70
N SER A 181 34.85 -22.17 9.24
CA SER A 181 36.21 -22.07 9.76
C SER A 181 37.10 -21.18 8.90
N ALA A 182 36.64 -20.73 7.75
CA ALA A 182 37.40 -19.87 6.86
C ALA A 182 37.41 -18.41 7.38
N PRO A 183 38.48 -17.66 7.16
CA PRO A 183 38.57 -16.26 7.55
C PRO A 183 37.55 -15.36 6.83
N ASP A 184 37.09 -15.78 5.62
CA ASP A 184 36.08 -15.10 4.81
C ASP A 184 34.65 -15.66 4.99
N ALA A 185 34.37 -16.40 6.07
CA ALA A 185 33.07 -17.00 6.31
C ALA A 185 31.92 -15.96 6.28
N ALA A 186 32.14 -14.75 6.78
CA ALA A 186 31.17 -13.66 6.74
C ALA A 186 30.82 -13.25 5.30
N ASP A 187 31.81 -13.17 4.43
CA ASP A 187 31.62 -12.86 3.01
C ASP A 187 30.87 -13.99 2.29
N GLN A 188 31.17 -15.26 2.63
CA GLN A 188 30.45 -16.41 2.09
C GLN A 188 28.98 -16.36 2.48
N VAL A 189 28.66 -16.07 3.76
CA VAL A 189 27.28 -15.90 4.26
C VAL A 189 26.56 -14.79 3.48
N ASN A 190 27.18 -13.62 3.34
CA ASN A 190 26.54 -12.49 2.67
C ASN A 190 26.31 -12.78 1.17
N ARG A 191 27.28 -13.39 0.47
CA ARG A 191 27.12 -13.79 -0.94
C ARG A 191 25.98 -14.81 -1.12
N LEU A 192 25.95 -15.83 -0.27
CA LEU A 192 24.89 -16.85 -0.32
C LEU A 192 23.53 -16.23 0.01
N GLY A 193 23.46 -15.37 1.03
CA GLY A 193 22.23 -14.65 1.40
C GLY A 193 21.71 -13.76 0.27
N GLN A 194 22.60 -13.09 -0.46
CA GLN A 194 22.23 -12.29 -1.64
C GLN A 194 21.70 -13.16 -2.78
N GLN A 195 22.28 -14.31 -3.04
CA GLN A 195 21.79 -15.25 -4.07
C GLN A 195 20.39 -15.75 -3.72
N MET A 196 20.18 -16.24 -2.50
CA MET A 196 18.87 -16.71 -2.04
C MET A 196 17.82 -15.58 -2.05
N ALA A 197 18.21 -14.36 -1.69
CA ALA A 197 17.32 -13.20 -1.73
C ALA A 197 16.87 -12.85 -3.16
N LEU A 198 17.79 -12.92 -4.14
CA LEU A 198 17.47 -12.73 -5.54
C LEU A 198 16.53 -13.80 -6.07
N GLU A 199 16.81 -15.07 -5.79
CA GLU A 199 15.97 -16.20 -6.21
C GLU A 199 14.58 -16.11 -5.62
N ALA A 200 14.44 -15.81 -4.33
CA ALA A 200 13.16 -15.61 -3.67
C ALA A 200 12.36 -14.45 -4.28
N LEU A 201 13.02 -13.33 -4.62
CA LEU A 201 12.37 -12.22 -5.30
C LEU A 201 11.89 -12.59 -6.70
N GLN A 202 12.71 -13.30 -7.49
CA GLN A 202 12.35 -13.75 -8.83
C GLN A 202 11.17 -14.74 -8.78
N GLN A 203 11.17 -15.68 -7.82
CA GLN A 203 10.05 -16.59 -7.59
C GLN A 203 8.77 -15.83 -7.21
N TYR A 204 8.88 -14.81 -6.35
CA TYR A 204 7.75 -13.95 -6.00
C TYR A 204 7.21 -13.17 -7.20
N ILE A 205 8.06 -12.59 -8.03
CA ILE A 205 7.63 -11.88 -9.24
C ILE A 205 6.87 -12.80 -10.19
N ALA A 206 7.29 -14.05 -10.33
CA ALA A 206 6.65 -15.03 -11.19
C ALA A 206 5.40 -15.68 -10.59
N GLY A 207 5.43 -16.02 -9.30
CA GLY A 207 4.42 -16.84 -8.61
C GLY A 207 3.55 -16.07 -7.60
N GLY A 208 3.85 -14.80 -7.35
CA GLY A 208 3.10 -13.93 -6.46
C GLY A 208 3.08 -14.38 -5.01
N ASN A 209 1.97 -14.14 -4.33
CA ASN A 209 1.81 -14.45 -2.90
C ASN A 209 2.06 -15.92 -2.57
N GLY A 210 1.73 -16.84 -3.48
CA GLY A 210 1.98 -18.27 -3.30
C GLY A 210 3.45 -18.66 -3.23
N ALA A 211 4.36 -17.81 -3.71
CA ALA A 211 5.81 -18.01 -3.65
C ALA A 211 6.47 -17.41 -2.39
N LEU A 212 5.71 -16.73 -1.52
CA LEU A 212 6.22 -16.27 -0.24
C LEU A 212 6.53 -17.47 0.65
N GLY A 213 7.71 -17.50 1.22
CA GLY A 213 8.22 -18.64 1.99
C GLY A 213 7.52 -18.83 3.33
N THR A 214 8.00 -19.83 4.05
CA THR A 214 7.58 -20.13 5.43
C THR A 214 8.77 -19.95 6.37
N TYR A 215 8.68 -19.01 7.30
CA TYR A 215 9.68 -18.88 8.37
C TYR A 215 9.64 -20.07 9.29
N ARG A 216 10.82 -20.59 9.63
CA ARG A 216 11.04 -21.75 10.50
C ARG A 216 11.97 -21.44 11.67
N ASP A 217 12.24 -20.18 11.92
CA ASP A 217 13.12 -19.69 12.99
C ASP A 217 12.58 -20.00 14.41
N LYS A 218 11.26 -20.13 14.56
CA LYS A 218 10.57 -20.44 15.81
C LYS A 218 9.90 -21.80 15.79
N LYS A 219 9.47 -22.28 16.97
CA LYS A 219 8.76 -23.56 17.14
C LYS A 219 7.52 -23.66 16.23
N HIS A 220 6.79 -22.56 16.10
CA HIS A 220 5.62 -22.47 15.22
C HIS A 220 6.04 -21.81 13.92
N PRO A 221 5.94 -22.52 12.79
CA PRO A 221 6.24 -21.96 11.49
C PRO A 221 5.24 -20.86 11.12
N THR A 222 5.70 -19.84 10.38
CA THR A 222 4.85 -18.79 9.86
C THR A 222 4.86 -18.84 8.33
N ALA A 223 3.75 -19.24 7.72
CA ALA A 223 3.54 -19.06 6.28
C ALA A 223 3.29 -17.57 6.01
N VAL A 224 4.24 -16.92 5.30
CA VAL A 224 4.21 -15.47 5.12
C VAL A 224 2.98 -15.02 4.30
N ALA A 225 2.58 -15.82 3.32
CA ALA A 225 1.37 -15.55 2.52
C ALA A 225 0.10 -15.53 3.37
N ASP A 226 -0.07 -16.53 4.26
CA ASP A 226 -1.25 -16.63 5.15
C ASP A 226 -1.26 -15.51 6.18
N ALA A 227 -0.09 -15.19 6.75
CA ALA A 227 0.07 -14.07 7.66
C ALA A 227 -0.30 -12.74 6.99
N PHE A 228 0.13 -12.53 5.74
CA PHE A 228 -0.20 -11.34 4.97
C PHE A 228 -1.70 -11.24 4.65
N ALA A 229 -2.31 -12.31 4.13
CA ALA A 229 -3.74 -12.35 3.85
C ALA A 229 -4.56 -12.08 5.11
N SER A 230 -4.15 -12.66 6.25
CA SER A 230 -4.76 -12.44 7.54
C SER A 230 -4.65 -10.99 8.02
N LEU A 231 -3.47 -10.36 7.88
CA LEU A 231 -3.25 -8.94 8.19
C LEU A 231 -4.14 -8.04 7.33
N LEU A 232 -4.21 -8.32 6.03
CA LEU A 232 -4.99 -7.53 5.07
C LEU A 232 -6.50 -7.63 5.37
N ASN A 233 -7.01 -8.83 5.66
CA ASN A 233 -8.41 -9.06 6.02
C ASN A 233 -8.84 -8.34 7.31
N ARG A 234 -7.92 -8.01 8.19
CA ARG A 234 -8.17 -7.17 9.37
C ARG A 234 -8.23 -5.67 9.06
N SER A 235 -7.73 -5.26 7.90
CA SER A 235 -7.84 -3.88 7.41
C SER A 235 -9.22 -3.64 6.79
N LYS A 236 -10.23 -3.41 7.62
CA LYS A 236 -11.62 -3.20 7.16
C LYS A 236 -11.80 -1.99 6.23
N ALA A 237 -10.90 -1.04 6.29
CA ALA A 237 -10.98 0.19 5.48
C ALA A 237 -10.49 -0.01 4.04
N LEU A 238 -9.48 -0.86 3.84
CA LEU A 238 -8.85 -1.01 2.53
C LEU A 238 -9.83 -1.49 1.45
N PRO A 239 -10.64 -2.56 1.64
CA PRO A 239 -11.61 -2.99 0.64
C PRO A 239 -12.74 -1.98 0.39
N VAL A 240 -13.01 -1.08 1.34
CA VAL A 240 -14.04 -0.04 1.21
C VAL A 240 -13.54 1.15 0.40
N TYR A 241 -12.34 1.65 0.71
CA TYR A 241 -11.81 2.88 0.12
C TYR A 241 -10.89 2.65 -1.08
N LEU A 242 -10.25 1.48 -1.19
CA LEU A 242 -9.28 1.12 -2.22
C LEU A 242 -9.48 -0.33 -2.70
N PRO A 243 -10.68 -0.71 -3.17
CA PRO A 243 -11.01 -2.11 -3.50
C PRO A 243 -10.13 -2.71 -4.61
N GLU A 244 -9.66 -1.88 -5.54
CA GLU A 244 -8.79 -2.32 -6.62
C GLU A 244 -7.36 -2.62 -6.11
N LEU A 245 -6.84 -1.77 -5.23
CA LEU A 245 -5.55 -2.00 -4.58
C LEU A 245 -5.60 -3.20 -3.63
N ASP A 246 -6.68 -3.36 -2.86
CA ASP A 246 -6.92 -4.51 -1.98
C ASP A 246 -6.87 -5.82 -2.76
N ARG A 247 -7.60 -5.90 -3.87
CA ARG A 247 -7.60 -7.06 -4.76
C ARG A 247 -6.21 -7.33 -5.34
N TYR A 248 -5.51 -6.29 -5.82
CA TYR A 248 -4.17 -6.45 -6.35
C TYR A 248 -3.18 -6.98 -5.32
N LEU A 249 -3.27 -6.52 -4.07
CA LEU A 249 -2.44 -7.01 -2.95
C LEU A 249 -2.71 -8.48 -2.63
N LEU A 250 -3.97 -8.92 -2.70
CA LEU A 250 -4.38 -10.31 -2.44
C LEU A 250 -4.01 -11.24 -3.58
N ASP A 251 -4.24 -10.81 -4.83
CA ASP A 251 -4.21 -11.67 -6.02
C ASP A 251 -2.89 -11.51 -6.82
N TYR A 252 -1.90 -10.78 -6.29
CA TYR A 252 -0.61 -10.66 -6.99
C TYR A 252 -0.04 -12.05 -7.35
N PRO A 253 0.35 -12.31 -8.61
CA PRO A 253 0.76 -11.37 -9.66
C PRO A 253 -0.33 -11.08 -10.72
N ALA A 254 -1.58 -10.91 -10.32
CA ALA A 254 -2.61 -10.50 -11.27
C ALA A 254 -2.13 -9.27 -12.07
N ALA A 255 -2.54 -9.19 -13.34
CA ALA A 255 -2.16 -8.09 -14.21
C ALA A 255 -2.59 -6.75 -13.58
N PRO A 256 -1.69 -5.79 -13.40
CA PRO A 256 -2.04 -4.50 -12.85
C PRO A 256 -2.99 -3.78 -13.82
N SER A 257 -3.99 -3.10 -13.27
CA SER A 257 -4.74 -2.11 -14.05
C SER A 257 -3.81 -0.95 -14.43
N GLY A 258 -4.19 -0.16 -15.43
CA GLY A 258 -3.43 1.05 -15.80
C GLY A 258 -3.23 2.06 -14.67
N LYS A 259 -3.91 1.86 -13.52
CA LYS A 259 -3.78 2.68 -12.31
C LYS A 259 -2.67 2.24 -11.37
N ILE A 260 -2.10 1.06 -11.55
CA ILE A 260 -1.16 0.45 -10.61
C ILE A 260 0.23 0.33 -11.24
N GLN A 261 1.23 0.82 -10.52
CA GLN A 261 2.64 0.64 -10.82
C GLN A 261 3.31 -0.06 -9.65
N THR A 262 4.25 -0.97 -9.93
CA THR A 262 4.97 -1.70 -8.89
C THR A 262 6.48 -1.63 -9.08
N GLN A 263 7.20 -1.61 -7.97
CA GLN A 263 8.67 -1.61 -7.93
C GLN A 263 9.13 -2.40 -6.71
N PHE A 264 10.35 -2.92 -6.75
CA PHE A 264 10.94 -3.67 -5.65
C PHE A 264 12.15 -2.96 -5.09
N PHE A 265 12.29 -3.05 -3.76
CA PHE A 265 13.39 -2.46 -3.01
C PHE A 265 13.90 -3.45 -1.97
N TRP A 266 15.15 -3.33 -1.60
CA TRP A 266 15.60 -3.80 -0.33
C TRP A 266 16.03 -2.63 0.54
N GLU A 267 15.90 -2.82 1.83
CA GLU A 267 16.21 -1.81 2.82
C GLU A 267 16.80 -2.43 4.09
N LYS A 268 17.68 -1.69 4.76
CA LYS A 268 18.19 -2.00 6.08
C LYS A 268 17.72 -0.90 7.02
N ILE A 269 16.87 -1.26 7.98
CA ILE A 269 16.21 -0.30 8.87
C ILE A 269 16.58 -0.55 10.32
N ASN A 270 16.83 0.54 11.06
CA ASN A 270 16.97 0.52 12.50
C ASN A 270 15.68 0.99 13.18
N PHE A 271 14.93 0.06 13.73
CA PHE A 271 13.72 0.33 14.52
C PHE A 271 14.01 0.62 16.00
N GLY A 272 15.27 0.83 16.37
CA GLY A 272 15.71 1.00 17.77
C GLY A 272 15.99 -0.33 18.49
N LEU A 273 16.07 -1.41 17.72
CA LEU A 273 16.46 -2.77 18.09
C LEU A 273 17.58 -3.24 17.14
N LYS A 274 17.70 -4.54 16.85
CA LYS A 274 18.63 -5.00 15.80
C LYS A 274 18.27 -4.41 14.44
N PRO A 275 19.25 -3.97 13.62
CA PRO A 275 19.00 -3.62 12.23
C PRO A 275 18.32 -4.77 11.48
N THR A 276 17.27 -4.45 10.75
CA THR A 276 16.48 -5.44 10.03
C THR A 276 16.66 -5.24 8.53
N LEU A 277 17.08 -6.29 7.82
CA LEU A 277 17.04 -6.36 6.37
C LEU A 277 15.63 -6.69 5.93
N ARG A 278 15.12 -5.96 4.95
CA ARG A 278 13.80 -6.21 4.36
C ARG A 278 13.89 -6.22 2.83
N ILE A 279 13.04 -7.03 2.21
CA ILE A 279 12.70 -6.93 0.78
C ILE A 279 11.25 -6.52 0.73
N VAL A 280 10.96 -5.49 -0.05
CA VAL A 280 9.62 -4.90 -0.12
C VAL A 280 9.18 -4.69 -1.57
N GLN A 281 7.88 -4.80 -1.79
CA GLN A 281 7.19 -4.37 -2.99
C GLN A 281 6.51 -3.02 -2.70
N ALA A 282 6.90 -1.98 -3.43
CA ALA A 282 6.22 -0.69 -3.41
C ALA A 282 5.23 -0.63 -4.57
N ILE A 283 3.99 -0.33 -4.26
CA ILE A 283 2.87 -0.28 -5.19
C ILE A 283 2.30 1.13 -5.15
N VAL A 284 2.26 1.80 -6.30
CA VAL A 284 1.63 3.11 -6.46
C VAL A 284 0.32 2.95 -7.18
N PHE A 285 -0.76 3.35 -6.54
CA PHE A 285 -2.10 3.43 -7.11
C PHE A 285 -2.41 4.89 -7.45
N HIS A 286 -2.85 5.13 -8.68
CA HIS A 286 -3.27 6.42 -9.21
C HIS A 286 -4.78 6.49 -9.25
N GLY A 287 -5.40 7.31 -8.42
CA GLY A 287 -6.84 7.55 -8.47
C GLY A 287 -7.23 8.42 -9.65
N MET A 288 -8.31 8.06 -10.33
CA MET A 288 -8.81 8.76 -11.53
C MET A 288 -10.18 9.40 -11.29
N GLY A 289 -10.86 9.07 -10.18
CA GLY A 289 -12.19 9.54 -9.86
C GLY A 289 -12.20 10.64 -8.81
N PRO A 290 -13.28 11.43 -8.74
CA PRO A 290 -13.42 12.49 -7.73
C PRO A 290 -13.57 11.96 -6.30
N THR A 291 -13.96 10.69 -6.15
CA THR A 291 -14.12 10.00 -4.86
C THR A 291 -12.92 9.12 -4.50
N GLU A 292 -11.95 8.97 -5.42
CA GLU A 292 -10.72 8.23 -5.18
C GLU A 292 -9.64 9.16 -4.61
N PRO A 293 -8.72 8.64 -3.77
CA PRO A 293 -7.55 9.42 -3.39
C PRO A 293 -6.71 9.76 -4.62
N ALA A 294 -5.99 10.87 -4.59
CA ALA A 294 -5.10 11.22 -5.70
C ALA A 294 -4.05 10.13 -5.94
N TYR A 295 -3.46 9.66 -4.85
CA TYR A 295 -2.49 8.56 -4.84
C TYR A 295 -2.65 7.71 -3.60
N ALA A 296 -2.36 6.41 -3.73
CA ALA A 296 -2.07 5.54 -2.61
C ALA A 296 -0.74 4.81 -2.88
N VAL A 297 0.12 4.75 -1.87
CA VAL A 297 1.39 4.02 -1.91
C VAL A 297 1.33 2.92 -0.86
N ALA A 298 1.36 1.67 -1.31
CA ALA A 298 1.42 0.50 -0.44
C ALA A 298 2.83 -0.09 -0.49
N VAL A 299 3.45 -0.30 0.68
CA VAL A 299 4.74 -0.97 0.82
C VAL A 299 4.50 -2.29 1.52
N LYS A 300 4.48 -3.37 0.75
CA LYS A 300 4.29 -4.74 1.21
C LYS A 300 5.63 -5.38 1.51
N GLN A 301 5.79 -5.91 2.70
CA GLN A 301 6.96 -6.70 3.06
C GLN A 301 6.89 -8.09 2.42
N LEU A 302 7.96 -8.50 1.75
CA LEU A 302 8.14 -9.84 1.19
C LEU A 302 9.03 -10.69 2.09
N TYR A 303 10.01 -10.06 2.72
CA TYR A 303 10.96 -10.66 3.65
C TYR A 303 11.38 -9.66 4.72
N ALA A 304 11.62 -10.13 5.92
CA ALA A 304 12.33 -9.40 6.98
C ALA A 304 13.23 -10.36 7.76
N SER A 305 14.45 -9.93 8.09
CA SER A 305 15.40 -10.75 8.85
C SER A 305 15.03 -10.90 10.33
N HIS A 306 14.20 -9.97 10.86
CA HIS A 306 13.82 -9.95 12.27
C HIS A 306 12.41 -9.38 12.48
N TYR A 307 11.78 -9.76 13.58
CA TYR A 307 10.58 -9.19 14.22
C TYR A 307 9.29 -9.33 13.45
N PHE A 308 9.27 -9.01 12.16
CA PHE A 308 8.04 -8.87 11.40
C PHE A 308 7.76 -10.14 10.61
N GLU A 309 6.72 -10.87 10.97
CA GLU A 309 6.24 -12.00 10.18
C GLU A 309 5.68 -11.52 8.84
N THR A 310 4.95 -10.41 8.88
CA THR A 310 4.50 -9.67 7.71
C THR A 310 4.25 -8.21 8.06
N ALA A 311 4.28 -7.31 7.05
CA ALA A 311 3.93 -5.91 7.22
C ALA A 311 3.39 -5.31 5.94
N LEU A 312 2.50 -4.32 6.10
CA LEU A 312 1.98 -3.46 5.05
C LEU A 312 1.94 -2.02 5.56
N ASP A 313 2.68 -1.12 4.90
CA ASP A 313 2.56 0.31 5.11
C ASP A 313 1.73 0.90 3.98
N LEU A 314 0.62 1.55 4.29
CA LEU A 314 -0.26 2.22 3.34
C LEU A 314 -0.23 3.72 3.58
N THR A 315 0.12 4.51 2.57
CA THR A 315 0.04 5.96 2.60
C THR A 315 -0.89 6.46 1.51
N VAL A 316 -1.85 7.31 1.87
CA VAL A 316 -2.91 7.79 0.98
C VAL A 316 -2.87 9.32 0.94
N CYS A 317 -2.92 9.88 -0.26
CA CYS A 317 -3.02 11.33 -0.50
C CYS A 317 -4.45 11.67 -0.90
N VAL A 318 -5.20 12.32 0.00
CA VAL A 318 -6.59 12.75 -0.23
C VAL A 318 -6.61 14.26 -0.44
N ARG A 319 -7.13 14.71 -1.60
CA ARG A 319 -7.24 16.16 -1.89
C ARG A 319 -8.21 16.81 -0.92
N ALA A 320 -7.85 17.97 -0.42
CA ALA A 320 -8.75 18.76 0.43
C ALA A 320 -9.75 19.51 -0.45
N ALA A 321 -10.99 19.03 -0.50
CA ALA A 321 -12.04 19.62 -1.35
C ALA A 321 -12.50 21.02 -0.86
N ASP A 322 -12.46 21.25 0.46
CA ASP A 322 -12.98 22.46 1.11
C ASP A 322 -11.87 23.37 1.69
N SER A 323 -10.62 23.14 1.32
CA SER A 323 -9.52 24.01 1.74
C SER A 323 -9.63 25.37 1.02
N PRO A 324 -9.38 26.50 1.73
CA PRO A 324 -9.19 27.81 1.09
C PRO A 324 -8.06 27.78 0.04
N ASP A 325 -7.13 26.84 0.17
CA ASP A 325 -6.08 26.56 -0.80
C ASP A 325 -6.43 25.27 -1.56
N PRO A 326 -6.78 25.37 -2.87
CA PRO A 326 -7.14 24.22 -3.70
C PRO A 326 -5.96 23.24 -3.94
N HIS A 327 -4.77 23.57 -3.46
CA HIS A 327 -3.57 22.74 -3.62
C HIS A 327 -3.26 21.86 -2.41
N GLY A 328 -3.98 22.01 -1.27
CA GLY A 328 -3.74 21.22 -0.08
C GLY A 328 -4.25 19.77 -0.16
N PHE A 329 -3.61 18.88 0.62
CA PHE A 329 -4.03 17.48 0.74
C PHE A 329 -3.77 16.93 2.14
N TYR A 330 -4.52 15.87 2.48
CA TYR A 330 -4.27 15.07 3.66
C TYR A 330 -3.36 13.90 3.32
N LEU A 331 -2.23 13.79 4.01
CA LEU A 331 -1.36 12.62 3.98
C LEU A 331 -1.78 11.70 5.13
N ILE A 332 -2.36 10.55 4.77
CA ILE A 332 -2.87 9.55 5.72
C ILE A 332 -1.98 8.32 5.61
N THR A 333 -1.43 7.86 6.73
CA THR A 333 -0.58 6.67 6.76
C THR A 333 -1.12 5.65 7.76
N ILE A 334 -1.21 4.40 7.35
CA ILE A 334 -1.52 3.25 8.21
C ILE A 334 -0.36 2.26 8.08
N LYS A 335 0.27 1.95 9.21
CA LYS A 335 1.30 0.91 9.29
C LYS A 335 0.71 -0.29 10.00
N GLY A 336 0.61 -1.40 9.28
CA GLY A 336 0.14 -2.68 9.81
C GLY A 336 1.26 -3.71 9.82
N SER A 337 1.44 -4.43 10.91
CA SER A 337 2.40 -5.53 10.99
C SER A 337 1.93 -6.62 11.93
N GLN A 338 2.33 -7.86 11.63
CA GLN A 338 2.23 -9.00 12.54
C GLN A 338 3.63 -9.35 13.04
N GLN A 339 3.75 -9.52 14.35
CA GLN A 339 5.03 -9.69 15.02
C GLN A 339 4.94 -10.87 15.98
N ALA A 340 5.75 -11.90 15.77
CA ALA A 340 5.79 -13.01 16.70
C ALA A 340 6.43 -12.63 18.06
N GLY A 341 5.92 -13.19 19.13
CA GLY A 341 6.53 -13.07 20.46
C GLY A 341 6.17 -11.81 21.24
N LEU A 342 5.13 -11.08 20.80
CA LEU A 342 4.57 -9.94 21.55
C LEU A 342 3.58 -10.37 22.65
N THR A 343 3.38 -11.68 22.83
CA THR A 343 2.49 -12.26 23.83
C THR A 343 3.19 -12.58 25.14
N GLY A 344 2.43 -12.70 26.24
CA GLY A 344 2.93 -12.92 27.59
C GLY A 344 3.49 -11.66 28.27
N PHE A 345 3.85 -11.77 29.54
CA PHE A 345 4.22 -10.60 30.37
C PHE A 345 5.43 -9.82 29.82
N LYS A 346 6.50 -10.50 29.39
CA LYS A 346 7.66 -9.84 28.76
C LYS A 346 7.32 -9.28 27.40
N GLY A 347 6.56 -10.01 26.58
CA GLY A 347 6.12 -9.58 25.26
C GLY A 347 5.24 -8.34 25.33
N SER A 348 4.34 -8.23 26.29
CA SER A 348 3.47 -7.06 26.45
C SER A 348 4.23 -5.77 26.79
N ILE A 349 5.29 -5.87 27.57
CA ILE A 349 6.15 -4.70 27.88
C ILE A 349 6.93 -4.26 26.64
N VAL A 350 7.54 -5.22 25.92
CA VAL A 350 8.27 -4.95 24.68
C VAL A 350 7.33 -4.35 23.64
N ARG A 351 6.12 -4.91 23.49
CA ARG A 351 5.07 -4.41 22.61
C ARG A 351 4.77 -2.94 22.93
N LYS A 352 4.47 -2.61 24.20
CA LYS A 352 4.12 -1.25 24.59
C LYS A 352 5.21 -0.24 24.19
N VAL A 353 6.47 -0.56 24.50
CA VAL A 353 7.61 0.32 24.15
C VAL A 353 7.79 0.46 22.64
N ALA A 354 7.70 -0.65 21.89
CA ALA A 354 7.84 -0.65 20.44
C ALA A 354 6.72 0.14 19.77
N VAL A 355 5.48 -0.04 20.21
CA VAL A 355 4.29 0.62 19.66
C VAL A 355 4.31 2.12 19.95
N ASP A 356 4.68 2.54 21.20
CA ASP A 356 4.81 3.96 21.55
C ASP A 356 5.95 4.65 20.78
N LYS A 357 7.06 3.96 20.55
CA LYS A 357 8.15 4.46 19.71
C LYS A 357 7.70 4.59 18.24
N THR A 358 6.98 3.60 17.71
CA THR A 358 6.45 3.63 16.33
C THR A 358 5.49 4.80 16.14
N ARG A 359 4.53 4.99 17.07
CA ARG A 359 3.62 6.13 17.07
C ARG A 359 4.35 7.46 17.06
N SER A 360 5.27 7.68 18.00
CA SER A 360 6.02 8.93 18.10
C SER A 360 6.95 9.16 16.92
N SER A 361 7.50 8.10 16.32
CA SER A 361 8.33 8.19 15.13
C SER A 361 7.51 8.53 13.88
N LEU A 362 6.31 7.97 13.75
CA LEU A 362 5.39 8.30 12.65
C LEU A 362 4.96 9.77 12.72
N GLU A 363 4.61 10.26 13.91
CA GLU A 363 4.23 11.66 14.11
C GLU A 363 5.36 12.63 13.69
N ARG A 364 6.60 12.35 14.11
CA ARG A 364 7.77 13.12 13.69
C ARG A 364 8.06 13.02 12.19
N ALA A 365 7.91 11.83 11.61
CA ALA A 365 8.11 11.63 10.17
C ALA A 365 7.10 12.43 9.34
N LEU A 366 5.82 12.41 9.71
CA LEU A 366 4.78 13.20 9.05
C LEU A 366 5.05 14.71 9.15
N ALA A 367 5.46 15.20 10.33
CA ALA A 367 5.83 16.60 10.51
C ALA A 367 7.05 16.99 9.66
N SER A 368 8.05 16.11 9.55
CA SER A 368 9.23 16.33 8.70
C SER A 368 8.89 16.33 7.21
N ILE A 369 8.02 15.41 6.76
CA ILE A 369 7.55 15.35 5.38
C ILE A 369 6.79 16.64 5.05
N LYS A 370 5.84 17.06 5.89
CA LYS A 370 5.12 18.32 5.74
C LYS A 370 6.08 19.50 5.54
N GLN A 371 7.04 19.67 6.46
CA GLN A 371 8.01 20.74 6.41
C GLN A 371 8.79 20.75 5.08
N LYS A 372 9.22 19.59 4.60
CA LYS A 372 9.97 19.48 3.35
C LYS A 372 9.12 19.83 2.13
N LEU A 373 7.88 19.36 2.07
CA LEU A 373 7.01 19.58 0.93
C LEU A 373 6.55 21.04 0.84
N GLU A 374 6.25 21.67 1.97
CA GLU A 374 5.83 23.08 2.03
C GLU A 374 6.99 24.05 1.76
N SER A 375 8.23 23.73 2.18
CA SER A 375 9.40 24.56 1.89
C SER A 375 9.79 24.53 0.40
N GLY A 376 9.56 23.42 -0.30
CA GLY A 376 9.81 23.31 -1.74
C GLY A 376 8.82 24.07 -2.62
N THR A 377 7.64 24.40 -2.08
CA THR A 377 6.59 25.15 -2.82
C THR A 377 6.88 26.66 -2.81
N GLN A 378 7.67 27.17 -1.86
CA GLN A 378 7.99 28.61 -1.74
C GLN A 378 9.10 29.09 -2.71
N THR A 379 9.71 28.16 -3.46
CA THR A 379 10.86 28.45 -4.34
C THR A 379 10.53 28.36 -5.83
N GLN A 380 9.27 28.21 -6.21
CA GLN A 380 8.75 28.29 -7.60
C GLN A 380 7.82 29.50 -7.76
#